data_c8c8b1d2fa3deba1ec510272b32bc646
#
_entry.id   c8c8b1d2fa3deba1ec510272b32bc646
#
_cell.length_a   1.000
_cell.length_b   1.000
_cell.length_c   1.000
_cell.angle_alpha   90.00
_cell.angle_beta   90.00
_cell.angle_gamma   90.00
#
_symmetry.space_group_name_H-M   'P 1'
#
loop_
_entity.id
_entity.type
_entity.pdbx_description
1 polymer ?
#
loop_
_entity_poly.entity_id
_entity_poly.type
_entity_poly.pdbx_seq_one_letter_code
_entity_poly.pdbx_strand_id
1 'polypeptide(L)'
;RQDIDKIKSKDFSVEVLIADVASFYEKRNKQVSDSLAMKKKTVENASCLNDKYPTPNFFTLGSVGGYYSYEEIMAQLDSLHQRFPQLVTVKQALSPNSIEGRKLWYVKISDNASTNENEPKVLYTGLTHAREPMGMQQLFFYMYYLLENYQTDPRVQYLVDNLEMYFIPCNNPDGYKLNQTTNPNGGGMHRKNCRQTGASNYGIDLNRNYGYMWGYD
;
A
#
# COMPACT_ATOMS: atom_id res chain seq x y z
N ARG A 1 -17.84 -4.25 -22.80
CA ARG A 1 -18.72 -4.98 -23.77
C ARG A 1 -18.38 -4.62 -25.21
N GLN A 2 -18.23 -3.35 -25.58
CA GLN A 2 -17.88 -2.93 -26.96
C GLN A 2 -16.60 -3.56 -27.52
N ASP A 3 -15.59 -3.81 -26.68
CA ASP A 3 -14.34 -4.41 -27.12
C ASP A 3 -14.46 -5.93 -27.37
N ILE A 4 -15.32 -6.61 -26.60
CA ILE A 4 -15.63 -8.03 -26.82
C ILE A 4 -16.29 -8.24 -28.17
N ASP A 5 -17.25 -7.40 -28.54
CA ASP A 5 -17.93 -7.49 -29.82
C ASP A 5 -16.99 -7.22 -31.01
N LYS A 6 -16.04 -6.27 -30.84
CA LYS A 6 -14.98 -6.03 -31.84
C LYS A 6 -14.03 -7.22 -32.01
N ILE A 7 -13.72 -7.95 -30.92
CA ILE A 7 -12.85 -9.12 -30.99
C ILE A 7 -13.59 -10.27 -31.66
N LYS A 8 -14.86 -10.50 -31.30
CA LYS A 8 -15.72 -11.52 -31.91
C LYS A 8 -15.96 -11.28 -33.41
N SER A 9 -16.06 -10.01 -33.82
CA SER A 9 -16.21 -9.67 -35.25
C SER A 9 -14.98 -9.99 -36.11
N LYS A 10 -13.86 -10.40 -35.48
CA LYS A 10 -12.62 -10.86 -36.15
C LYS A 10 -12.41 -12.37 -36.02
N ASP A 11 -13.47 -13.12 -35.81
CA ASP A 11 -13.48 -14.58 -35.69
C ASP A 11 -12.66 -15.17 -34.51
N PHE A 12 -12.40 -14.35 -33.46
CA PHE A 12 -11.80 -14.85 -32.24
C PHE A 12 -12.88 -15.35 -31.27
N SER A 13 -12.66 -16.51 -30.65
CA SER A 13 -13.45 -16.97 -29.54
C SER A 13 -13.12 -16.17 -28.28
N VAL A 14 -14.13 -15.71 -27.54
CA VAL A 14 -13.96 -14.93 -26.32
C VAL A 14 -14.73 -15.61 -25.19
N GLU A 15 -14.04 -15.98 -24.13
CA GLU A 15 -14.63 -16.41 -22.87
C GLU A 15 -14.48 -15.30 -21.82
N VAL A 16 -15.59 -14.92 -21.19
CA VAL A 16 -15.60 -13.92 -20.12
C VAL A 16 -15.53 -14.65 -18.78
N LEU A 17 -14.34 -14.73 -18.19
CA LEU A 17 -14.12 -15.39 -16.90
C LEU A 17 -14.73 -14.63 -15.72
N ILE A 18 -14.63 -13.31 -15.72
CA ILE A 18 -15.20 -12.43 -14.69
C ILE A 18 -15.89 -11.26 -15.39
N ALA A 19 -17.21 -11.21 -15.29
CA ALA A 19 -18.03 -10.21 -15.98
C ALA A 19 -17.87 -8.78 -15.40
N ASP A 20 -17.70 -8.69 -14.09
CA ASP A 20 -17.46 -7.44 -13.35
C ASP A 20 -16.40 -7.69 -12.27
N VAL A 21 -15.20 -7.21 -12.55
CA VAL A 21 -14.03 -7.40 -11.69
C VAL A 21 -14.18 -6.66 -10.36
N ALA A 22 -14.79 -5.47 -10.36
CA ALA A 22 -15.01 -4.70 -9.14
C ALA A 22 -15.96 -5.45 -8.18
N SER A 23 -17.13 -5.84 -8.67
CA SER A 23 -18.11 -6.62 -7.90
C SER A 23 -17.57 -7.99 -7.45
N PHE A 24 -16.72 -8.63 -8.27
CA PHE A 24 -16.08 -9.88 -7.90
C PHE A 24 -15.17 -9.71 -6.68
N TYR A 25 -14.29 -8.70 -6.70
CA TYR A 25 -13.38 -8.44 -5.58
C TYR A 25 -14.09 -7.91 -4.34
N GLU A 26 -15.12 -7.08 -4.51
CA GLU A 26 -15.94 -6.60 -3.39
C GLU A 26 -16.60 -7.75 -2.64
N LYS A 27 -17.27 -8.66 -3.36
CA LYS A 27 -17.89 -9.86 -2.78
C LYS A 27 -16.88 -10.76 -2.10
N ARG A 28 -15.73 -11.01 -2.75
CA ARG A 28 -14.65 -11.82 -2.19
C ARG A 28 -14.09 -11.22 -0.91
N ASN A 29 -13.84 -9.92 -0.90
CA ASN A 29 -13.28 -9.24 0.26
C ASN A 29 -14.27 -9.21 1.43
N LYS A 30 -15.57 -9.06 1.15
CA LYS A 30 -16.62 -9.18 2.17
C LYS A 30 -16.65 -10.58 2.78
N GLN A 31 -16.60 -11.63 1.96
CA GLN A 31 -16.55 -13.02 2.45
C GLN A 31 -15.30 -13.28 3.31
N VAL A 32 -14.14 -12.73 2.93
CA VAL A 32 -12.90 -12.83 3.70
C VAL A 32 -13.05 -12.08 5.03
N SER A 33 -13.61 -10.87 5.03
CA SER A 33 -13.86 -10.10 6.25
C SER A 33 -14.80 -10.84 7.21
N ASP A 34 -15.90 -11.38 6.69
CA ASP A 34 -16.86 -12.15 7.48
C ASP A 34 -16.23 -13.44 8.03
N SER A 35 -15.41 -14.13 7.24
CA SER A 35 -14.68 -15.32 7.67
C SER A 35 -13.58 -15.03 8.69
N LEU A 36 -12.89 -13.88 8.59
CA LEU A 36 -11.91 -13.44 9.57
C LEU A 36 -12.56 -12.99 10.88
N ALA A 37 -13.75 -12.37 10.83
CA ALA A 37 -14.55 -12.06 12.00
C ALA A 37 -15.00 -13.34 12.74
N MET A 38 -15.35 -14.40 12.01
CA MET A 38 -15.61 -15.72 12.58
C MET A 38 -14.34 -16.41 13.10
N LYS A 39 -13.20 -16.27 12.40
CA LYS A 39 -11.94 -16.91 12.79
C LYS A 39 -11.24 -16.25 13.99
N LYS A 40 -11.61 -15.06 14.42
CA LYS A 40 -11.15 -14.48 15.71
C LYS A 40 -11.49 -15.38 16.91
N LYS A 41 -12.28 -16.44 16.74
CA LYS A 41 -12.58 -17.43 17.77
C LYS A 41 -11.82 -18.76 17.66
N THR A 42 -11.07 -19.03 16.57
CA THR A 42 -10.42 -20.33 16.36
C THR A 42 -9.17 -20.23 15.49
N VAL A 43 -8.18 -19.43 15.87
CA VAL A 43 -6.85 -19.49 15.24
C VAL A 43 -5.84 -20.03 16.25
N GLU A 44 -5.98 -21.28 16.57
CA GLU A 44 -4.87 -22.18 16.87
C GLU A 44 -4.76 -23.12 15.66
N ASN A 45 -3.59 -23.13 14.99
CA ASN A 45 -3.22 -24.00 13.88
C ASN A 45 -3.75 -23.68 12.47
N ALA A 46 -3.26 -22.60 11.88
CA ALA A 46 -3.04 -22.55 10.45
C ALA A 46 -1.55 -22.36 10.17
N SER A 47 -0.83 -23.46 10.17
CA SER A 47 0.53 -23.56 9.65
C SER A 47 0.53 -23.27 8.14
N CYS A 48 0.52 -22.01 7.76
CA CYS A 48 0.86 -21.58 6.44
C CYS A 48 2.32 -21.13 6.45
N LEU A 49 3.27 -22.01 6.08
CA LEU A 49 4.59 -21.70 5.48
C LEU A 49 5.49 -20.63 6.16
N ASN A 50 5.24 -20.16 7.40
CA ASN A 50 5.82 -18.93 7.90
C ASN A 50 6.41 -18.98 9.30
N ASP A 51 7.07 -20.06 9.67
CA ASP A 51 7.92 -20.03 10.88
C ASP A 51 9.13 -19.10 10.72
N LYS A 52 9.44 -18.66 9.47
CA LYS A 52 10.61 -17.84 9.17
C LYS A 52 10.38 -16.34 9.40
N TYR A 53 9.17 -15.87 9.15
CA TYR A 53 8.80 -14.44 9.30
C TYR A 53 7.44 -14.33 9.99
N PRO A 54 7.39 -14.41 11.31
CA PRO A 54 6.13 -14.32 12.05
C PRO A 54 5.47 -12.97 11.84
N THR A 55 4.14 -12.94 11.89
CA THR A 55 3.39 -11.69 11.82
C THR A 55 3.75 -10.80 13.01
N PRO A 56 4.17 -9.55 12.81
CA PRO A 56 4.47 -8.64 13.89
C PRO A 56 3.26 -8.41 14.82
N ASN A 57 3.51 -8.26 16.11
CA ASN A 57 2.46 -8.15 17.13
C ASN A 57 1.59 -6.89 16.95
N PHE A 58 2.18 -5.80 16.48
CA PHE A 58 1.48 -4.53 16.28
C PHE A 58 0.89 -4.37 14.88
N PHE A 59 1.17 -5.31 13.97
CA PHE A 59 0.58 -5.30 12.64
C PHE A 59 -0.87 -5.77 12.70
N THR A 60 -1.78 -4.99 12.11
CA THR A 60 -3.21 -5.28 12.05
C THR A 60 -3.72 -5.21 10.62
N LEU A 61 -4.88 -5.77 10.38
CA LEU A 61 -5.60 -5.55 9.13
C LEU A 61 -6.43 -4.28 9.22
N GLY A 62 -6.58 -3.58 8.08
CA GLY A 62 -7.34 -2.35 7.97
C GLY A 62 -8.81 -2.56 7.64
N SER A 63 -9.56 -1.46 7.57
CA SER A 63 -11.01 -1.43 7.40
C SER A 63 -11.48 -1.59 5.95
N VAL A 64 -10.61 -1.36 4.96
CA VAL A 64 -10.96 -1.40 3.52
C VAL A 64 -10.64 -2.77 2.95
N GLY A 65 -11.50 -3.75 3.16
CA GLY A 65 -11.30 -5.12 2.68
C GLY A 65 -10.03 -5.79 3.25
N GLY A 66 -9.62 -5.42 4.46
CA GLY A 66 -8.40 -5.88 5.12
C GLY A 66 -7.18 -4.99 4.93
N TYR A 67 -7.26 -3.98 4.06
CA TYR A 67 -6.21 -2.97 3.86
C TYR A 67 -6.49 -1.70 4.66
N TYR A 68 -5.44 -0.99 5.06
CA TYR A 68 -5.62 0.30 5.73
C TYR A 68 -6.28 1.32 4.82
N SER A 69 -7.26 2.04 5.35
CA SER A 69 -7.77 3.27 4.73
C SER A 69 -6.69 4.36 4.74
N TYR A 70 -6.91 5.45 3.97
CA TYR A 70 -5.97 6.56 3.98
C TYR A 70 -5.79 7.15 5.40
N GLU A 71 -6.85 7.24 6.17
CA GLU A 71 -6.84 7.72 7.56
C GLU A 71 -6.10 6.75 8.50
N GLU A 72 -6.30 5.44 8.30
CA GLU A 72 -5.59 4.42 9.08
C GLU A 72 -4.09 4.40 8.74
N ILE A 73 -3.69 4.65 7.49
CA ILE A 73 -2.27 4.82 7.11
C ILE A 73 -1.63 5.92 7.97
N MET A 74 -2.30 7.07 8.13
CA MET A 74 -1.77 8.17 8.94
C MET A 74 -1.66 7.80 10.42
N ALA A 75 -2.68 7.11 10.95
CA ALA A 75 -2.69 6.64 12.33
C ALA A 75 -1.60 5.58 12.58
N GLN A 76 -1.35 4.70 11.62
CA GLN A 76 -0.28 3.71 11.71
C GLN A 76 1.11 4.35 11.70
N LEU A 77 1.34 5.38 10.89
CA LEU A 77 2.62 6.12 10.91
C LEU A 77 2.85 6.82 12.27
N ASP A 78 1.81 7.38 12.87
CA ASP A 78 1.90 7.96 14.22
C ASP A 78 2.17 6.87 15.28
N SER A 79 1.51 5.72 15.17
CA SER A 79 1.71 4.59 16.07
C SER A 79 3.12 4.03 16.01
N LEU A 80 3.75 3.95 14.82
CA LEU A 80 5.14 3.54 14.66
C LEU A 80 6.09 4.44 15.46
N HIS A 81 5.98 5.76 15.29
CA HIS A 81 6.80 6.71 16.04
C HIS A 81 6.53 6.65 17.55
N GLN A 82 5.26 6.59 17.97
CA GLN A 82 4.91 6.52 19.39
C GLN A 82 5.49 5.28 20.09
N ARG A 83 5.55 4.15 19.40
CA ARG A 83 6.07 2.89 19.94
C ARG A 83 7.59 2.79 19.88
N PHE A 84 8.19 3.36 18.85
CA PHE A 84 9.62 3.25 18.57
C PHE A 84 10.25 4.63 18.28
N PRO A 85 10.17 5.59 19.24
CA PRO A 85 10.53 6.98 18.99
C PRO A 85 12.02 7.20 18.66
N GLN A 86 12.90 6.27 19.05
CA GLN A 86 14.32 6.35 18.74
C GLN A 86 14.63 5.84 17.32
N LEU A 87 13.84 4.88 16.83
CA LEU A 87 14.08 4.19 15.56
C LEU A 87 13.25 4.74 14.40
N VAL A 88 12.19 5.51 14.67
CA VAL A 88 11.28 6.05 13.65
C VAL A 88 11.09 7.54 13.84
N THR A 89 11.20 8.31 12.77
CA THR A 89 10.87 9.75 12.81
C THR A 89 9.37 9.97 13.03
N VAL A 90 9.00 11.15 13.55
CA VAL A 90 7.64 11.67 13.33
C VAL A 90 7.36 11.68 11.83
N LYS A 91 6.13 11.36 11.44
CA LYS A 91 5.76 11.44 10.01
C LYS A 91 5.97 12.86 9.48
N GLN A 92 6.55 12.96 8.29
CA GLN A 92 6.84 14.21 7.61
C GLN A 92 6.09 14.27 6.28
N ALA A 93 5.68 15.48 5.89
CA ALA A 93 4.98 15.69 4.63
C ALA A 93 5.98 16.05 3.53
N LEU A 94 5.82 15.41 2.37
CA LEU A 94 6.47 15.85 1.14
C LEU A 94 5.76 17.08 0.55
N SER A 95 6.52 17.85 -0.22
CA SER A 95 6.00 18.98 -1.01
C SER A 95 6.32 18.72 -2.49
N PRO A 96 5.40 19.07 -3.41
CA PRO A 96 4.06 19.64 -3.20
C PRO A 96 3.03 18.59 -2.72
N ASN A 97 1.84 19.06 -2.34
CA ASN A 97 0.70 18.19 -2.10
C ASN A 97 0.21 17.51 -3.40
N SER A 98 -0.63 16.49 -3.25
CA SER A 98 -1.35 15.88 -4.37
C SER A 98 -2.29 16.87 -5.07
N ILE A 99 -2.90 16.46 -6.20
CA ILE A 99 -3.83 17.30 -6.99
C ILE A 99 -5.03 17.78 -6.18
N GLU A 100 -5.57 16.92 -5.31
CA GLU A 100 -6.70 17.25 -4.43
C GLU A 100 -6.26 17.81 -3.06
N GLY A 101 -4.99 18.22 -2.94
CA GLY A 101 -4.46 18.89 -1.75
C GLY A 101 -4.04 17.96 -0.61
N ARG A 102 -4.04 16.64 -0.80
CA ARG A 102 -3.59 15.68 0.23
C ARG A 102 -2.07 15.66 0.30
N LYS A 103 -1.55 15.53 1.51
CA LYS A 103 -0.12 15.38 1.75
C LYS A 103 0.32 13.94 1.47
N LEU A 104 1.50 13.79 0.89
CA LEU A 104 2.22 12.53 0.85
C LEU A 104 3.10 12.47 2.10
N TRP A 105 2.91 11.43 2.90
CA TRP A 105 3.59 11.29 4.17
C TRP A 105 4.67 10.23 4.10
N TYR A 106 5.78 10.47 4.80
CA TYR A 106 6.84 9.50 4.97
C TYR A 106 7.33 9.44 6.41
N VAL A 107 7.99 8.34 6.73
CA VAL A 107 8.82 8.17 7.93
C VAL A 107 10.19 7.65 7.52
N LYS A 108 11.20 7.91 8.34
CA LYS A 108 12.51 7.27 8.26
C LYS A 108 12.64 6.26 9.40
N ILE A 109 13.20 5.09 9.11
CA ILE A 109 13.65 4.08 10.08
C ILE A 109 15.17 3.99 10.00
N SER A 110 15.84 4.11 11.15
CA SER A 110 17.29 4.01 11.34
C SER A 110 17.54 3.96 12.85
N ASP A 111 18.67 3.51 13.32
CA ASP A 111 19.06 3.52 14.74
C ASP A 111 19.14 4.96 15.32
N ASN A 112 19.48 5.94 14.48
CA ASN A 112 19.46 7.37 14.79
C ASN A 112 18.44 8.12 13.92
N ALA A 113 17.15 7.76 14.03
CA ALA A 113 16.12 8.22 13.11
C ALA A 113 16.05 9.75 12.93
N SER A 114 16.33 10.53 13.98
CA SER A 114 16.28 12.01 13.96
C SER A 114 17.50 12.65 13.29
N THR A 115 18.58 11.90 13.06
CA THR A 115 19.85 12.39 12.52
C THR A 115 19.99 11.97 11.06
N ASN A 116 20.56 12.84 10.22
CA ASN A 116 20.98 12.46 8.87
C ASN A 116 22.42 11.98 8.94
N GLU A 117 22.63 10.70 8.75
CA GLU A 117 23.94 10.04 8.81
C GLU A 117 24.52 9.83 7.41
N ASN A 118 25.80 9.53 7.34
CA ASN A 118 26.46 9.27 6.05
C ASN A 118 26.30 7.77 5.68
N GLU A 119 25.07 7.30 5.72
CA GLU A 119 24.69 5.93 5.42
C GLU A 119 23.98 5.82 4.06
N PRO A 120 23.98 4.62 3.45
CA PRO A 120 23.18 4.37 2.27
C PRO A 120 21.69 4.57 2.54
N LYS A 121 21.01 5.28 1.61
CA LYS A 121 19.60 5.61 1.73
C LYS A 121 18.77 4.70 0.83
N VAL A 122 17.72 4.11 1.40
CA VAL A 122 16.79 3.25 0.67
C VAL A 122 15.40 3.85 0.75
N LEU A 123 14.72 3.96 -0.40
CA LEU A 123 13.35 4.45 -0.50
C LEU A 123 12.40 3.31 -0.85
N TYR A 124 11.39 3.13 -0.01
CA TYR A 124 10.29 2.21 -0.23
C TYR A 124 8.99 2.99 -0.49
N THR A 125 8.31 2.69 -1.59
CA THR A 125 7.04 3.32 -1.94
C THR A 125 5.94 2.30 -2.14
N GLY A 126 4.74 2.61 -1.64
CA GLY A 126 3.53 1.83 -1.88
C GLY A 126 2.43 2.65 -2.56
N LEU A 127 1.40 1.99 -3.07
CA LEU A 127 0.23 2.62 -3.68
C LEU A 127 0.56 3.64 -4.78
N THR A 128 1.54 3.36 -5.63
CA THR A 128 1.75 4.12 -6.88
C THR A 128 0.52 3.99 -7.77
N HIS A 129 -0.03 2.79 -7.90
CA HIS A 129 -1.35 2.57 -8.49
C HIS A 129 -2.37 2.39 -7.37
N ALA A 130 -3.41 3.18 -7.39
CA ALA A 130 -4.38 3.28 -6.30
C ALA A 130 -5.20 1.99 -6.05
N ARG A 131 -5.21 1.05 -6.98
CA ARG A 131 -5.90 -0.24 -6.87
C ARG A 131 -5.01 -1.40 -6.37
N GLU A 132 -3.77 -1.10 -5.96
CA GLU A 132 -2.78 -2.10 -5.54
C GLU A 132 -2.40 -1.91 -4.06
N PRO A 133 -3.35 -2.06 -3.10
CA PRO A 133 -3.11 -1.73 -1.69
C PRO A 133 -2.20 -2.74 -0.98
N MET A 134 -1.94 -3.91 -1.58
CA MET A 134 -1.05 -4.93 -1.00
C MET A 134 0.36 -4.39 -0.76
N GLY A 135 0.90 -3.58 -1.70
CA GLY A 135 2.24 -3.00 -1.54
C GLY A 135 2.33 -2.10 -0.30
N MET A 136 1.32 -1.27 -0.05
CA MET A 136 1.23 -0.45 1.16
C MET A 136 1.15 -1.32 2.43
N GLN A 137 0.28 -2.33 2.42
CA GLN A 137 0.09 -3.22 3.57
C GLN A 137 1.38 -4.00 3.88
N GLN A 138 2.10 -4.44 2.85
CA GLN A 138 3.40 -5.10 2.99
C GLN A 138 4.46 -4.16 3.57
N LEU A 139 4.47 -2.86 3.23
CA LEU A 139 5.39 -1.90 3.84
C LEU A 139 5.13 -1.77 5.34
N PHE A 140 3.88 -1.72 5.80
CA PHE A 140 3.58 -1.69 7.23
C PHE A 140 3.98 -2.98 7.93
N PHE A 141 3.75 -4.15 7.31
CA PHE A 141 4.26 -5.41 7.84
C PHE A 141 5.79 -5.35 8.00
N TYR A 142 6.50 -4.87 6.98
CA TYR A 142 7.96 -4.79 6.98
C TYR A 142 8.47 -3.79 8.04
N MET A 143 7.87 -2.61 8.14
CA MET A 143 8.23 -1.63 9.18
C MET A 143 8.06 -2.21 10.58
N TYR A 144 6.92 -2.81 10.89
CA TYR A 144 6.71 -3.45 12.20
C TYR A 144 7.66 -4.62 12.42
N TYR A 145 7.92 -5.43 11.39
CA TYR A 145 8.85 -6.54 11.48
C TYR A 145 10.27 -6.06 11.84
N LEU A 146 10.78 -5.03 11.20
CA LEU A 146 12.06 -4.43 11.50
C LEU A 146 12.11 -3.94 12.96
N LEU A 147 11.12 -3.16 13.36
CA LEU A 147 11.09 -2.50 14.66
C LEU A 147 10.93 -3.50 15.83
N GLU A 148 10.08 -4.49 15.69
CA GLU A 148 9.85 -5.50 16.72
C GLU A 148 11.03 -6.50 16.86
N ASN A 149 11.79 -6.73 15.80
CA ASN A 149 12.91 -7.67 15.81
C ASN A 149 14.28 -7.01 15.89
N TYR A 150 14.36 -5.67 16.00
CA TYR A 150 15.61 -4.92 16.06
C TYR A 150 16.56 -5.41 17.14
N GLN A 151 16.05 -5.73 18.33
CA GLN A 151 16.85 -6.20 19.48
C GLN A 151 17.16 -7.71 19.44
N THR A 152 16.54 -8.49 18.56
CA THR A 152 16.55 -9.96 18.65
C THR A 152 17.06 -10.66 17.39
N ASP A 153 16.97 -10.03 16.21
CA ASP A 153 17.50 -10.58 14.95
C ASP A 153 18.72 -9.76 14.49
N PRO A 154 19.94 -10.34 14.52
CA PRO A 154 21.15 -9.63 14.11
C PRO A 154 21.12 -9.09 12.67
N ARG A 155 20.34 -9.70 11.77
CA ARG A 155 20.18 -9.20 10.38
C ARG A 155 19.32 -7.96 10.34
N VAL A 156 18.25 -7.93 11.13
CA VAL A 156 17.39 -6.75 11.27
C VAL A 156 18.18 -5.62 11.92
N GLN A 157 18.92 -5.92 12.99
CA GLN A 157 19.80 -4.95 13.63
C GLN A 157 20.79 -4.37 12.63
N TYR A 158 21.50 -5.21 11.88
CA TYR A 158 22.45 -4.76 10.86
C TYR A 158 21.81 -3.80 9.82
N LEU A 159 20.58 -4.10 9.36
CA LEU A 159 19.89 -3.24 8.41
C LEU A 159 19.53 -1.89 9.01
N VAL A 160 19.06 -1.86 10.24
CA VAL A 160 18.64 -0.62 10.92
C VAL A 160 19.83 0.22 11.35
N ASP A 161 20.95 -0.41 11.75
CA ASP A 161 22.19 0.26 12.18
C ASP A 161 23.05 0.79 11.00
N ASN A 162 22.76 0.41 9.75
CA ASN A 162 23.63 0.75 8.62
C ASN A 162 22.87 1.34 7.43
N LEU A 163 21.57 1.59 7.56
CA LEU A 163 20.75 2.15 6.47
C LEU A 163 19.76 3.20 6.99
N GLU A 164 19.65 4.28 6.29
CA GLU A 164 18.52 5.19 6.42
C GLU A 164 17.38 4.71 5.49
N MET A 165 16.34 4.12 6.05
CA MET A 165 15.22 3.55 5.29
C MET A 165 14.02 4.51 5.30
N TYR A 166 13.65 5.03 4.14
CA TYR A 166 12.53 5.96 3.96
C TYR A 166 11.31 5.22 3.42
N PHE A 167 10.15 5.43 4.02
CA PHE A 167 8.90 4.77 3.66
C PHE A 167 7.82 5.78 3.30
N ILE A 168 7.29 5.70 2.07
CA ILE A 168 6.12 6.43 1.58
C ILE A 168 5.01 5.41 1.30
N PRO A 169 4.16 5.06 2.28
CA PRO A 169 3.19 3.98 2.10
C PRO A 169 2.10 4.28 1.07
N CYS A 170 1.79 5.57 0.84
CA CYS A 170 0.74 5.99 -0.08
C CYS A 170 1.25 7.08 -1.03
N ASN A 171 1.74 6.65 -2.20
CA ASN A 171 2.27 7.54 -3.23
C ASN A 171 1.15 8.19 -4.08
N ASN A 172 -0.05 7.62 -4.09
CA ASN A 172 -1.22 8.11 -4.81
C ASN A 172 -2.43 8.27 -3.88
N PRO A 173 -2.42 9.26 -2.97
CA PRO A 173 -3.47 9.42 -1.97
C PRO A 173 -4.84 9.76 -2.56
N ASP A 174 -4.89 10.52 -3.66
CA ASP A 174 -6.15 10.92 -4.30
C ASP A 174 -6.84 9.72 -4.95
N GLY A 175 -6.12 8.97 -5.76
CA GLY A 175 -6.67 7.77 -6.39
C GLY A 175 -7.08 6.71 -5.37
N TYR A 176 -6.31 6.57 -4.27
CA TYR A 176 -6.66 5.64 -3.21
C TYR A 176 -7.91 6.07 -2.44
N LYS A 177 -8.01 7.37 -2.12
CA LYS A 177 -9.20 7.93 -1.47
C LYS A 177 -10.44 7.81 -2.35
N LEU A 178 -10.32 7.98 -3.67
CA LEU A 178 -11.40 7.74 -4.60
C LEU A 178 -11.89 6.28 -4.54
N ASN A 179 -10.97 5.30 -4.60
CA ASN A 179 -11.32 3.89 -4.43
C ASN A 179 -11.98 3.59 -3.08
N GLN A 180 -11.46 4.14 -2.00
CA GLN A 180 -12.02 3.99 -0.66
C GLN A 180 -13.45 4.54 -0.56
N THR A 181 -13.72 5.68 -1.20
CA THR A 181 -15.04 6.34 -1.16
C THR A 181 -16.06 5.60 -2.02
N THR A 182 -15.66 5.14 -3.21
CA THR A 182 -16.56 4.44 -4.14
C THR A 182 -16.73 2.97 -3.81
N ASN A 183 -15.75 2.36 -3.17
CA ASN A 183 -15.71 0.94 -2.82
C ASN A 183 -15.20 0.76 -1.36
N PRO A 184 -15.98 1.16 -0.35
CA PRO A 184 -15.53 1.18 1.04
C PRO A 184 -15.18 -0.21 1.61
N ASN A 185 -15.72 -1.26 1.00
CA ASN A 185 -15.41 -2.65 1.37
C ASN A 185 -14.25 -3.25 0.57
N GLY A 186 -13.51 -2.43 -0.19
CA GLY A 186 -12.45 -2.86 -1.09
C GLY A 186 -12.96 -3.22 -2.50
N GLY A 187 -12.04 -3.52 -3.42
CA GLY A 187 -12.35 -3.85 -4.82
C GLY A 187 -12.39 -2.65 -5.76
N GLY A 188 -12.06 -1.46 -5.31
CA GLY A 188 -11.95 -0.28 -6.16
C GLY A 188 -10.91 -0.46 -7.26
N MET A 189 -11.24 -0.09 -8.50
CA MET A 189 -10.42 -0.37 -9.69
C MET A 189 -9.74 0.87 -10.28
N HIS A 190 -9.92 2.04 -9.68
CA HIS A 190 -9.23 3.25 -10.13
C HIS A 190 -7.71 3.08 -9.90
N ARG A 191 -6.93 3.22 -10.99
CA ARG A 191 -5.48 2.99 -11.00
C ARG A 191 -4.67 4.27 -10.88
N LYS A 192 -5.09 5.30 -11.63
CA LYS A 192 -4.34 6.53 -11.88
C LYS A 192 -4.52 7.53 -10.72
N ASN A 193 -3.88 8.71 -10.82
CA ASN A 193 -4.20 9.83 -9.94
C ASN A 193 -5.52 10.51 -10.35
N CYS A 194 -5.88 11.60 -9.66
CA CYS A 194 -7.15 12.32 -9.90
C CYS A 194 -6.99 13.57 -10.78
N ARG A 195 -5.94 13.68 -11.60
CA ARG A 195 -5.76 14.85 -12.48
C ARG A 195 -6.73 14.80 -13.65
N GLN A 196 -7.47 15.87 -13.85
CA GLN A 196 -8.26 16.04 -15.06
C GLN A 196 -7.34 16.36 -16.25
N THR A 197 -7.43 15.58 -17.33
CA THR A 197 -6.55 15.67 -18.50
C THR A 197 -7.31 16.07 -19.76
N GLY A 198 -8.62 16.28 -19.68
CA GLY A 198 -9.51 16.70 -20.76
C GLY A 198 -10.96 16.68 -20.32
N ALA A 199 -11.90 17.06 -21.19
CA ALA A 199 -13.32 17.16 -20.85
C ALA A 199 -13.92 15.85 -20.28
N SER A 200 -13.43 14.70 -20.75
CA SER A 200 -13.89 13.36 -20.32
C SER A 200 -12.74 12.46 -19.85
N ASN A 201 -11.49 12.92 -19.88
CA ASN A 201 -10.33 12.13 -19.52
C ASN A 201 -9.87 12.50 -18.11
N TYR A 202 -9.60 11.46 -17.32
CA TYR A 202 -9.28 11.59 -15.92
C TYR A 202 -8.15 10.66 -15.50
N GLY A 203 -7.16 11.23 -14.84
CA GLY A 203 -6.04 10.54 -14.24
C GLY A 203 -4.81 10.35 -15.14
N ILE A 204 -3.65 10.53 -14.53
CA ILE A 204 -2.33 10.19 -15.08
C ILE A 204 -1.84 8.95 -14.37
N ASP A 205 -1.28 8.00 -15.13
CA ASP A 205 -0.56 6.86 -14.58
C ASP A 205 0.79 7.34 -14.04
N LEU A 206 0.96 7.31 -12.72
CA LEU A 206 2.17 7.79 -12.07
C LEU A 206 3.39 6.96 -12.46
N ASN A 207 3.20 5.66 -12.76
CA ASN A 207 4.28 4.79 -13.21
C ASN A 207 4.62 4.94 -14.72
N ARG A 208 4.10 5.97 -15.36
CA ARG A 208 4.48 6.41 -16.71
C ARG A 208 4.99 7.86 -16.72
N ASN A 209 5.25 8.44 -15.54
CA ASN A 209 5.54 9.85 -15.40
C ASN A 209 6.85 10.14 -14.62
N TYR A 210 7.76 9.17 -14.53
CA TYR A 210 9.11 9.40 -14.04
C TYR A 210 9.95 10.07 -15.13
N GLY A 211 10.79 11.02 -14.73
CA GLY A 211 11.57 11.83 -15.68
C GLY A 211 12.69 11.08 -16.41
N TYR A 212 13.20 9.98 -15.84
CA TYR A 212 14.27 9.21 -16.48
C TYR A 212 13.74 8.50 -17.73
N MET A 213 14.36 8.81 -18.88
CA MET A 213 14.01 8.30 -20.22
C MET A 213 12.50 8.44 -20.58
N TRP A 214 11.82 9.44 -20.04
CA TRP A 214 10.41 9.68 -20.34
C TRP A 214 10.22 10.01 -21.83
N GLY A 215 9.29 9.31 -22.49
CA GLY A 215 9.01 9.50 -23.90
C GLY A 215 10.06 8.92 -24.87
N TYR A 216 10.91 8.02 -24.38
CA TYR A 216 11.95 7.40 -25.21
C TYR A 216 11.42 6.23 -26.05
N ASP A 217 10.29 5.59 -25.69
CA ASP A 217 9.63 4.44 -26.37
C ASP A 217 8.47 4.86 -27.27
#